data_68121dc8b24e2979af20f65557e3ffa5
#
_entry.id   68121dc8b24e2979af20f65557e3ffa5
#
_cell.length_a   1.000
_cell.length_b   1.000
_cell.length_c   1.000
_cell.angle_alpha   90.00
_cell.angle_beta   90.00
_cell.angle_gamma   90.00
#
_symmetry.space_group_name_H-M   'P 1'
#
loop_
_entity.id
_entity.type
_entity.pdbx_description
1 polymer ?
#
loop_
_entity_poly.entity_id
_entity_poly.type
_entity_poly.pdbx_seq_one_letter_code
_entity_poly.pdbx_strand_id
1 'polypeptide(L)'
;EEDCGTKEGIEIFDIKDGNQIIEGLHERLVGRYPLKDIKDPTTKEIIVDKDTMITDAIAEKIVAAGLDKVQVRSVIGCRTKHGVCSKCYGMGLATRQEVNIGEAVGIIAAQSIGEPGTQLTMRTIHSGGVAGVADITQGLPRVEELFEARKPKGLAIISEIDGKISVSDDKKKKEVTVQSKDDAKTYTIPFGAKLKVKDGDKISAGQP
;
A
#
# COMPACT_ATOMS: atom_id res chain seq x y z
N GLU A 1 14.53 7.03 -14.28
CA GLU A 1 15.50 6.65 -13.24
C GLU A 1 15.44 5.14 -13.00
N GLU A 2 16.58 4.50 -12.81
CA GLU A 2 16.65 3.06 -12.53
C GLU A 2 16.27 2.77 -11.07
N ASP A 3 16.72 3.61 -10.15
CA ASP A 3 16.49 3.46 -8.72
C ASP A 3 16.25 4.79 -8.01
N CYS A 4 15.12 4.90 -7.30
CA CYS A 4 14.80 6.08 -6.48
C CYS A 4 15.36 6.04 -5.05
N GLY A 5 16.00 4.94 -4.64
CA GLY A 5 16.56 4.76 -3.30
C GLY A 5 15.53 4.76 -2.16
N THR A 6 14.26 4.43 -2.42
CA THR A 6 13.23 4.40 -1.40
C THR A 6 13.55 3.41 -0.28
N LYS A 7 13.19 3.78 0.94
CA LYS A 7 13.22 2.89 2.12
C LYS A 7 11.84 2.41 2.53
N GLU A 8 10.82 2.78 1.74
CA GLU A 8 9.43 2.41 1.95
C GLU A 8 9.04 1.30 0.99
N GLY A 9 8.37 0.30 1.51
CA GLY A 9 7.88 -0.84 0.74
C GLY A 9 6.55 -1.32 1.28
N ILE A 10 5.97 -2.29 0.59
CA ILE A 10 4.76 -2.97 1.02
C ILE A 10 5.08 -4.37 1.53
N GLU A 11 4.34 -4.81 2.52
CA GLU A 11 4.42 -6.18 3.01
C GLU A 11 3.51 -7.06 2.16
N ILE A 12 4.06 -8.13 1.60
CA ILE A 12 3.33 -9.12 0.80
C ILE A 12 3.23 -10.41 1.59
N PHE A 13 2.03 -10.98 1.57
CA PHE A 13 1.66 -12.25 2.21
C PHE A 13 0.57 -12.93 1.38
N ASP A 14 0.23 -14.17 1.71
CA ASP A 14 -0.89 -14.88 1.06
C ASP A 14 -2.21 -14.13 1.23
N ILE A 15 -2.97 -13.97 0.17
CA ILE A 15 -4.37 -13.50 0.27
C ILE A 15 -5.25 -14.72 0.50
N LYS A 16 -5.96 -14.69 1.65
CA LYS A 16 -6.85 -15.78 2.07
C LYS A 16 -8.29 -15.27 2.23
N ASP A 17 -9.23 -16.08 1.82
CA ASP A 17 -10.64 -15.92 2.15
C ASP A 17 -11.07 -17.13 3.01
N GLY A 18 -11.23 -16.88 4.31
CA GLY A 18 -11.38 -17.96 5.28
C GLY A 18 -10.16 -18.90 5.28
N ASN A 19 -10.37 -20.16 4.91
CA ASN A 19 -9.32 -21.18 4.82
C ASN A 19 -8.76 -21.39 3.41
N GLN A 20 -9.30 -20.70 2.41
CA GLN A 20 -8.85 -20.84 1.02
C GLN A 20 -7.85 -19.75 0.67
N ILE A 21 -6.70 -20.13 0.10
CA ILE A 21 -5.74 -19.22 -0.48
C ILE A 21 -6.27 -18.79 -1.85
N ILE A 22 -6.52 -17.50 -2.03
CA ILE A 22 -6.96 -16.93 -3.32
C ILE A 22 -5.74 -16.66 -4.19
N GLU A 23 -4.68 -16.08 -3.59
CA GLU A 23 -3.44 -15.75 -4.28
C GLU A 23 -2.26 -16.02 -3.33
N GLY A 24 -1.36 -16.89 -3.75
CA GLY A 24 -0.22 -17.31 -2.96
C GLY A 24 0.91 -16.26 -2.92
N LEU A 25 1.72 -16.31 -1.86
CA LEU A 25 2.88 -15.46 -1.72
C LEU A 25 3.84 -15.59 -2.91
N HIS A 26 4.03 -16.80 -3.43
CA HIS A 26 4.86 -17.08 -4.59
C HIS A 26 4.47 -16.22 -5.81
N GLU A 27 3.20 -16.27 -6.22
CA GLU A 27 2.69 -15.55 -7.39
C GLU A 27 2.82 -14.03 -7.23
N ARG A 28 2.67 -13.55 -6.00
CA ARG A 28 2.72 -12.12 -5.67
C ARG A 28 4.15 -11.56 -5.59
N LEU A 29 5.14 -12.42 -5.38
CA LEU A 29 6.55 -12.02 -5.30
C LEU A 29 7.23 -11.92 -6.65
N VAL A 30 6.83 -12.74 -7.62
CA VAL A 30 7.47 -12.81 -8.93
C VAL A 30 7.47 -11.45 -9.62
N GLY A 31 8.62 -11.04 -10.12
CA GLY A 31 8.80 -9.78 -10.84
C GLY A 31 8.97 -8.55 -9.97
N ARG A 32 9.04 -8.68 -8.66
CA ARG A 32 9.26 -7.57 -7.73
C ARG A 32 10.69 -7.54 -7.22
N TYR A 33 11.10 -6.37 -6.74
CA TYR A 33 12.37 -6.18 -6.05
C TYR A 33 12.15 -6.18 -4.54
N PRO A 34 12.95 -6.91 -3.76
CA PRO A 34 12.87 -6.85 -2.31
C PRO A 34 13.32 -5.48 -1.81
N LEU A 35 12.75 -5.02 -0.69
CA LEU A 35 13.15 -3.75 -0.07
C LEU A 35 14.52 -3.87 0.62
N LYS A 36 14.81 -5.05 1.15
CA LYS A 36 16.06 -5.43 1.83
C LYS A 36 16.44 -6.84 1.43
N ASP A 37 17.70 -7.21 1.66
CA ASP A 37 18.14 -8.58 1.44
C ASP A 37 17.25 -9.56 2.21
N ILE A 38 16.73 -10.55 1.50
CA ILE A 38 15.91 -11.62 2.08
C ILE A 38 16.84 -12.74 2.49
N LYS A 39 16.76 -13.10 3.78
CA LYS A 39 17.59 -14.13 4.39
C LYS A 39 16.73 -15.30 4.82
N ASP A 40 17.27 -16.49 4.70
CA ASP A 40 16.69 -17.70 5.26
C ASP A 40 16.63 -17.57 6.79
N PRO A 41 15.47 -17.76 7.41
CA PRO A 41 15.32 -17.68 8.87
C PRO A 41 16.15 -18.72 9.62
N THR A 42 16.45 -19.87 8.99
CA THR A 42 17.17 -20.99 9.59
C THR A 42 18.67 -20.88 9.39
N THR A 43 19.12 -20.73 8.13
CA THR A 43 20.54 -20.71 7.76
C THR A 43 21.18 -19.35 7.86
N LYS A 44 20.37 -18.27 7.84
CA LYS A 44 20.76 -16.85 7.75
C LYS A 44 21.52 -16.49 6.45
N GLU A 45 21.57 -17.40 5.51
CA GLU A 45 22.10 -17.11 4.18
C GLU A 45 21.18 -16.19 3.39
N ILE A 46 21.77 -15.38 2.50
CA ILE A 46 21.01 -14.49 1.65
C ILE A 46 20.41 -15.32 0.51
N ILE A 47 19.06 -15.39 0.46
CA ILE A 47 18.32 -16.03 -0.64
C ILE A 47 18.32 -15.12 -1.86
N VAL A 48 18.08 -13.82 -1.65
CA VAL A 48 18.10 -12.79 -2.70
C VAL A 48 18.51 -11.45 -2.11
N ASP A 49 19.36 -10.72 -2.81
CA ASP A 49 19.74 -9.36 -2.45
C ASP A 49 18.68 -8.35 -2.92
N LYS A 50 18.73 -7.14 -2.35
CA LYS A 50 17.77 -6.05 -2.63
C LYS A 50 17.81 -5.54 -4.07
N ASP A 51 18.89 -5.82 -4.81
CA ASP A 51 19.12 -5.30 -6.16
C ASP A 51 18.79 -6.33 -7.25
N THR A 52 18.40 -7.54 -6.85
CA THR A 52 18.01 -8.62 -7.76
C THR A 52 16.50 -8.77 -7.80
N MET A 53 15.93 -8.81 -9.01
CA MET A 53 14.51 -9.08 -9.23
C MET A 53 14.19 -10.52 -8.85
N ILE A 54 13.09 -10.70 -8.11
CA ILE A 54 12.61 -12.02 -7.70
C ILE A 54 12.04 -12.74 -8.93
N THR A 55 12.74 -13.77 -9.35
CA THR A 55 12.29 -14.70 -10.40
C THR A 55 11.43 -15.80 -9.78
N ASP A 56 10.78 -16.58 -10.63
CA ASP A 56 9.95 -17.72 -10.21
C ASP A 56 10.73 -18.70 -9.31
N ALA A 57 11.93 -19.10 -9.72
CA ALA A 57 12.80 -19.98 -8.94
C ALA A 57 13.26 -19.38 -7.59
N ILE A 58 13.40 -18.05 -7.49
CA ILE A 58 13.73 -17.38 -6.24
C ILE A 58 12.50 -17.32 -5.33
N ALA A 59 11.32 -17.05 -5.89
CA ALA A 59 10.07 -17.05 -5.15
C ALA A 59 9.78 -18.42 -4.52
N GLU A 60 10.01 -19.51 -5.25
CA GLU A 60 9.91 -20.88 -4.71
C GLU A 60 10.85 -21.10 -3.52
N LYS A 61 12.10 -20.64 -3.61
CA LYS A 61 13.05 -20.75 -2.49
C LYS A 61 12.61 -19.96 -1.26
N ILE A 62 12.05 -18.77 -1.47
CA ILE A 62 11.53 -17.91 -0.37
C ILE A 62 10.39 -18.61 0.36
N VAL A 63 9.45 -19.20 -0.39
CA VAL A 63 8.32 -19.94 0.17
C VAL A 63 8.79 -21.22 0.86
N ALA A 64 9.73 -21.96 0.24
CA ALA A 64 10.33 -23.17 0.82
C ALA A 64 11.09 -22.91 2.12
N ALA A 65 11.68 -21.72 2.28
CA ALA A 65 12.34 -21.28 3.51
C ALA A 65 11.35 -20.96 4.65
N GLY A 66 10.03 -21.04 4.40
CA GLY A 66 8.98 -20.82 5.40
C GLY A 66 8.72 -19.35 5.75
N LEU A 67 9.01 -18.44 4.83
CA LEU A 67 8.70 -17.02 4.99
C LEU A 67 7.23 -16.76 4.61
N ASP A 68 6.42 -16.33 5.58
CA ASP A 68 4.99 -16.01 5.37
C ASP A 68 4.79 -14.59 4.85
N LYS A 69 5.77 -13.71 5.04
CA LYS A 69 5.69 -12.28 4.73
C LYS A 69 7.01 -11.75 4.22
N VAL A 70 6.96 -10.94 3.19
CA VAL A 70 8.13 -10.32 2.57
C VAL A 70 7.87 -8.85 2.27
N GLN A 71 8.84 -7.98 2.58
CA GLN A 71 8.78 -6.57 2.21
C GLN A 71 9.39 -6.37 0.83
N VAL A 72 8.59 -5.83 -0.09
CA VAL A 72 9.01 -5.55 -1.46
C VAL A 72 8.82 -4.08 -1.82
N ARG A 73 9.52 -3.64 -2.84
CA ARG A 73 9.34 -2.31 -3.42
C ARG A 73 8.00 -2.22 -4.15
N SER A 74 7.44 -1.01 -4.18
CA SER A 74 6.14 -0.74 -4.80
C SER A 74 6.16 0.62 -5.47
N VAL A 75 5.32 0.77 -6.48
CA VAL A 75 5.06 2.06 -7.15
C VAL A 75 4.53 3.12 -6.18
N ILE A 76 3.80 2.71 -5.14
CA ILE A 76 3.21 3.61 -4.13
C ILE A 76 4.29 4.29 -3.28
N GLY A 77 5.37 3.56 -2.95
CA GLY A 77 6.49 4.09 -2.16
C GLY A 77 7.62 4.69 -3.00
N CYS A 78 7.42 4.84 -4.31
CA CYS A 78 8.45 5.39 -5.19
C CYS A 78 8.66 6.89 -4.96
N ARG A 79 9.94 7.32 -4.90
CA ARG A 79 10.32 8.72 -4.64
C ARG A 79 10.75 9.50 -5.88
N THR A 80 10.55 8.94 -7.05
CA THR A 80 10.82 9.62 -8.32
C THR A 80 9.88 10.81 -8.50
N LYS A 81 10.37 11.95 -8.95
CA LYS A 81 9.54 13.14 -9.15
C LYS A 81 8.53 12.98 -10.29
N HIS A 82 8.92 12.29 -11.35
CA HIS A 82 8.09 12.05 -12.53
C HIS A 82 8.12 10.56 -12.86
N GLY A 83 6.94 9.95 -12.90
CA GLY A 83 6.81 8.53 -13.18
C GLY A 83 7.23 7.63 -12.02
N VAL A 84 7.72 6.44 -12.32
CA VAL A 84 8.14 5.40 -11.39
C VAL A 84 9.50 4.86 -11.82
N CYS A 85 10.40 4.58 -10.90
CA CYS A 85 11.68 3.96 -11.25
C CYS A 85 11.50 2.47 -11.59
N SER A 86 12.42 1.89 -12.38
CA SER A 86 12.34 0.51 -12.84
C SER A 86 12.26 -0.50 -11.69
N LYS A 87 13.06 -0.33 -10.65
CA LYS A 87 13.04 -1.22 -9.48
C LYS A 87 11.73 -1.16 -8.66
N CYS A 88 11.06 0.00 -8.57
CA CYS A 88 9.77 0.09 -7.89
C CYS A 88 8.63 -0.49 -8.73
N TYR A 89 8.75 -0.41 -10.04
CA TYR A 89 7.79 -1.03 -10.96
C TYR A 89 8.04 -2.54 -11.06
N GLY A 90 9.29 -2.94 -11.29
CA GLY A 90 9.71 -4.33 -11.41
C GLY A 90 9.58 -4.88 -12.83
N MET A 91 8.92 -6.00 -12.97
CA MET A 91 8.80 -6.76 -14.21
C MET A 91 7.73 -6.18 -15.15
N GLY A 92 8.08 -6.01 -16.41
CA GLY A 92 7.12 -5.76 -17.49
C GLY A 92 6.32 -7.03 -17.79
N LEU A 93 5.00 -6.96 -17.69
CA LEU A 93 4.13 -8.13 -17.82
C LEU A 93 4.16 -8.78 -19.22
N ALA A 94 4.40 -7.98 -20.26
CA ALA A 94 4.45 -8.48 -21.63
C ALA A 94 5.72 -9.28 -21.94
N THR A 95 6.87 -8.80 -21.45
CA THR A 95 8.19 -9.37 -21.74
C THR A 95 8.69 -10.34 -20.68
N ARG A 96 8.12 -10.27 -19.47
CA ARG A 96 8.60 -10.94 -18.25
C ARG A 96 10.05 -10.61 -17.89
N GLN A 97 10.53 -9.47 -18.35
CA GLN A 97 11.85 -8.92 -18.04
C GLN A 97 11.70 -7.63 -17.26
N GLU A 98 12.80 -7.11 -16.72
CA GLU A 98 12.78 -5.79 -16.09
C GLU A 98 12.27 -4.75 -17.07
N VAL A 99 11.42 -3.83 -16.56
CA VAL A 99 10.82 -2.78 -17.35
C VAL A 99 11.88 -1.82 -17.90
N ASN A 100 11.77 -1.47 -19.17
CA ASN A 100 12.67 -0.50 -19.80
C ASN A 100 12.33 0.93 -19.36
N ILE A 101 13.37 1.76 -19.24
CA ILE A 101 13.18 3.19 -19.01
C ILE A 101 12.50 3.82 -20.23
N GLY A 102 11.48 4.65 -19.98
CA GLY A 102 10.68 5.29 -21.02
C GLY A 102 9.41 4.54 -21.41
N GLU A 103 9.15 3.39 -20.81
CA GLU A 103 7.90 2.66 -21.02
C GLU A 103 6.72 3.42 -20.39
N ALA A 104 5.60 3.50 -21.12
CA ALA A 104 4.41 4.26 -20.72
C ALA A 104 3.54 3.47 -19.74
N VAL A 105 4.12 3.05 -18.59
CA VAL A 105 3.49 2.17 -17.61
C VAL A 105 2.20 2.74 -17.00
N GLY A 106 2.12 4.06 -16.87
CA GLY A 106 0.92 4.75 -16.40
C GLY A 106 -0.26 4.62 -17.37
N ILE A 107 0.00 4.69 -18.68
CA ILE A 107 -1.01 4.50 -19.73
C ILE A 107 -1.47 3.03 -19.74
N ILE A 108 -0.55 2.08 -19.64
CA ILE A 108 -0.87 0.65 -19.57
C ILE A 108 -1.77 0.37 -18.37
N ALA A 109 -1.44 0.91 -17.21
CA ALA A 109 -2.26 0.76 -16.00
C ALA A 109 -3.65 1.40 -16.18
N ALA A 110 -3.72 2.62 -16.71
CA ALA A 110 -4.98 3.32 -16.93
C ALA A 110 -5.90 2.57 -17.91
N GLN A 111 -5.36 2.03 -18.98
CA GLN A 111 -6.12 1.22 -19.94
C GLN A 111 -6.61 -0.09 -19.33
N SER A 112 -5.76 -0.78 -18.57
CA SER A 112 -6.11 -2.05 -17.92
C SER A 112 -7.19 -1.89 -16.85
N ILE A 113 -7.24 -0.74 -16.18
CA ILE A 113 -8.28 -0.42 -15.19
C ILE A 113 -9.54 0.11 -15.87
N GLY A 114 -9.38 0.93 -16.91
CA GLY A 114 -10.49 1.62 -17.57
C GLY A 114 -11.33 0.71 -18.47
N GLU A 115 -10.71 -0.26 -19.14
CA GLU A 115 -11.43 -1.18 -20.03
C GLU A 115 -12.56 -1.94 -19.28
N PRO A 116 -12.29 -2.71 -18.22
CA PRO A 116 -13.35 -3.38 -17.50
C PRO A 116 -14.27 -2.44 -16.72
N GLY A 117 -13.81 -1.22 -16.42
CA GLY A 117 -14.60 -0.18 -15.75
C GLY A 117 -15.89 0.15 -16.49
N THR A 118 -15.85 0.26 -17.81
CA THR A 118 -17.04 0.51 -18.64
C THR A 118 -18.07 -0.60 -18.50
N GLN A 119 -17.65 -1.85 -18.49
CA GLN A 119 -18.55 -3.01 -18.33
C GLN A 119 -19.15 -3.09 -16.92
N LEU A 120 -18.38 -2.77 -15.89
CA LEU A 120 -18.85 -2.71 -14.51
C LEU A 120 -19.86 -1.57 -14.29
N THR A 121 -19.69 -0.42 -14.93
CA THR A 121 -20.63 0.69 -14.88
C THR A 121 -21.99 0.30 -15.43
N MET A 122 -22.03 -0.43 -16.54
CA MET A 122 -23.28 -0.91 -17.13
C MET A 122 -24.02 -1.90 -16.23
N ARG A 123 -23.30 -2.64 -15.37
CA ARG A 123 -23.91 -3.57 -14.41
C ARG A 123 -24.38 -2.89 -13.12
N THR A 124 -23.71 -1.86 -12.65
CA THR A 124 -24.06 -1.17 -11.38
C THR A 124 -25.25 -0.26 -11.49
N ILE A 125 -25.62 0.22 -12.68
CA ILE A 125 -26.85 1.03 -12.89
C ILE A 125 -28.12 0.22 -12.53
N HIS A 126 -28.04 -1.11 -12.59
CA HIS A 126 -29.17 -2.00 -12.30
C HIS A 126 -29.13 -2.65 -10.90
N SER A 127 -28.07 -2.45 -10.14
CA SER A 127 -27.91 -3.00 -8.79
C SER A 127 -27.83 -1.88 -7.77
N GLY A 128 -28.97 -1.28 -7.43
CA GLY A 128 -29.08 -0.37 -6.30
C GLY A 128 -28.79 -1.12 -4.99
N GLY A 129 -27.52 -1.23 -4.64
CA GLY A 129 -27.09 -1.81 -3.38
C GLY A 129 -27.43 -0.87 -2.22
N VAL A 130 -28.02 -1.41 -1.15
CA VAL A 130 -28.26 -0.70 0.09
C VAL A 130 -26.90 -0.31 0.70
N ALA A 131 -26.67 0.99 0.87
CA ALA A 131 -25.49 1.51 1.55
C ALA A 131 -25.49 1.02 3.00
N GLY A 132 -24.51 0.19 3.36
CA GLY A 132 -24.28 -0.21 4.75
C GLY A 132 -23.71 0.94 5.57
N VAL A 133 -23.86 0.86 6.90
CA VAL A 133 -23.44 1.87 7.88
C VAL A 133 -21.92 2.17 7.86
N ALA A 134 -21.12 1.31 7.27
CA ALA A 134 -19.69 1.55 6.97
C ALA A 134 -19.55 1.98 5.50
N ASP A 135 -19.81 3.25 5.21
CA ASP A 135 -19.75 3.83 3.86
C ASP A 135 -18.30 4.03 3.39
N ILE A 136 -17.57 2.92 3.31
CA ILE A 136 -16.28 2.88 2.62
C ILE A 136 -16.60 2.67 1.15
N THR A 137 -16.37 3.69 0.35
CA THR A 137 -16.52 3.62 -1.10
C THR A 137 -15.59 2.55 -1.66
N GLN A 138 -16.16 1.51 -2.25
CA GLN A 138 -15.43 0.37 -2.82
C GLN A 138 -15.80 0.20 -4.30
N GLY A 139 -14.97 -0.58 -5.02
CA GLY A 139 -15.18 -0.85 -6.42
C GLY A 139 -15.03 0.36 -7.32
N LEU A 140 -15.86 0.46 -8.36
CA LEU A 140 -15.77 1.50 -9.38
C LEU A 140 -15.89 2.94 -8.84
N PRO A 141 -16.79 3.28 -7.92
CA PRO A 141 -16.85 4.62 -7.33
C PRO A 141 -15.54 5.03 -6.64
N ARG A 142 -14.82 4.08 -6.04
CA ARG A 142 -13.52 4.35 -5.44
C ARG A 142 -12.44 4.62 -6.49
N VAL A 143 -12.50 3.93 -7.62
CA VAL A 143 -11.62 4.19 -8.76
C VAL A 143 -11.83 5.59 -9.30
N GLU A 144 -13.08 6.04 -9.46
CA GLU A 144 -13.40 7.41 -9.87
C GLU A 144 -12.86 8.45 -8.89
N GLU A 145 -13.07 8.27 -7.58
CA GLU A 145 -12.54 9.17 -6.55
C GLU A 145 -11.02 9.33 -6.66
N LEU A 146 -10.30 8.23 -6.91
CA LEU A 146 -8.84 8.26 -7.03
C LEU A 146 -8.37 8.95 -8.32
N PHE A 147 -8.99 8.65 -9.47
CA PHE A 147 -8.62 9.27 -10.74
C PHE A 147 -8.95 10.75 -10.81
N GLU A 148 -10.07 11.16 -10.21
CA GLU A 148 -10.48 12.55 -10.18
C GLU A 148 -9.91 13.32 -8.99
N ALA A 149 -9.12 12.67 -8.14
CA ALA A 149 -8.56 13.23 -6.90
C ALA A 149 -9.64 13.87 -6.00
N ARG A 150 -10.84 13.27 -5.98
CA ARG A 150 -11.95 13.72 -5.14
C ARG A 150 -11.63 13.46 -3.66
N LYS A 151 -12.13 14.33 -2.79
CA LYS A 151 -12.04 14.12 -1.36
C LYS A 151 -12.84 12.87 -0.97
N PRO A 152 -12.21 11.83 -0.38
CA PRO A 152 -12.90 10.60 -0.04
C PRO A 152 -13.95 10.83 1.07
N LYS A 153 -15.02 10.05 1.05
CA LYS A 153 -16.09 10.12 2.08
C LYS A 153 -15.57 9.72 3.46
N GLY A 154 -14.74 8.70 3.52
CA GLY A 154 -14.08 8.23 4.74
C GLY A 154 -12.66 8.79 4.87
N LEU A 155 -12.52 10.09 5.11
CA LEU A 155 -11.21 10.71 5.25
C LEU A 155 -10.58 10.34 6.60
N ALA A 156 -9.35 9.80 6.57
CA ALA A 156 -8.56 9.63 7.77
C ALA A 156 -8.06 10.99 8.28
N ILE A 157 -8.03 11.15 9.60
CA ILE A 157 -7.38 12.29 10.23
C ILE A 157 -5.89 11.97 10.28
N ILE A 158 -5.08 12.85 9.68
CA ILE A 158 -3.62 12.74 9.62
C ILE A 158 -2.98 13.85 10.43
N SER A 159 -1.82 13.56 11.03
CA SER A 159 -1.06 14.60 11.72
C SER A 159 -0.43 15.57 10.72
N GLU A 160 -0.54 16.86 10.98
CA GLU A 160 0.11 17.90 10.18
C GLU A 160 1.51 18.25 10.70
N ILE A 161 1.84 17.83 11.92
CA ILE A 161 3.13 18.13 12.57
C ILE A 161 3.76 16.87 13.13
N ASP A 162 5.08 16.89 13.23
CA ASP A 162 5.83 15.86 13.95
C ASP A 162 5.72 16.11 15.46
N GLY A 163 5.54 15.05 16.23
CA GLY A 163 5.47 15.27 17.67
C GLY A 163 5.17 14.03 18.48
N LYS A 164 4.97 14.26 19.77
CA LYS A 164 4.53 13.26 20.74
C LYS A 164 3.03 13.38 20.95
N ILE A 165 2.37 12.24 20.97
CA ILE A 165 0.92 12.16 21.15
C ILE A 165 0.56 12.19 22.62
N SER A 166 -0.50 12.93 22.93
CA SER A 166 -1.28 12.84 24.16
C SER A 166 -2.74 12.59 23.81
N VAL A 167 -3.31 11.53 24.34
CA VAL A 167 -4.71 11.14 24.12
C VAL A 167 -5.53 11.52 25.34
N SER A 168 -6.52 12.41 25.16
CA SER A 168 -7.51 12.75 26.16
C SER A 168 -8.83 12.07 25.81
N ASP A 169 -9.34 11.24 26.69
CA ASP A 169 -10.61 10.51 26.54
C ASP A 169 -11.64 11.04 27.53
N ASP A 170 -12.27 12.16 27.20
CA ASP A 170 -13.40 12.66 27.96
C ASP A 170 -14.68 11.97 27.51
N LYS A 171 -15.57 11.65 28.46
CA LYS A 171 -16.83 10.90 28.25
C LYS A 171 -17.71 11.36 27.07
N LYS A 172 -17.42 12.51 26.47
CA LYS A 172 -18.17 13.08 25.33
C LYS A 172 -17.34 13.27 24.07
N LYS A 173 -16.01 13.37 24.17
CA LYS A 173 -15.12 13.62 23.00
C LYS A 173 -13.77 12.97 23.24
N LYS A 174 -13.26 12.30 22.21
CA LYS A 174 -11.88 11.85 22.16
C LYS A 174 -11.05 12.89 21.43
N GLU A 175 -10.03 13.39 22.07
CA GLU A 175 -9.12 14.37 21.49
C GLU A 175 -7.69 13.82 21.51
N VAL A 176 -7.00 13.99 20.39
CA VAL A 176 -5.60 13.63 20.25
C VAL A 176 -4.80 14.89 20.03
N THR A 177 -3.93 15.20 20.97
CA THR A 177 -3.04 16.35 20.87
C THR A 177 -1.65 15.89 20.47
N VAL A 178 -1.13 16.43 19.39
CA VAL A 178 0.24 16.23 18.93
C VAL A 178 1.07 17.43 19.37
N GLN A 179 2.09 17.19 20.18
CA GLN A 179 2.96 18.22 20.71
C GLN A 179 4.35 18.10 20.08
N SER A 180 4.73 19.13 19.35
CA SER A 180 6.10 19.36 18.86
C SER A 180 6.86 20.24 19.84
N LYS A 181 8.10 20.58 19.53
CA LYS A 181 8.91 21.52 20.34
C LYS A 181 8.36 22.94 20.32
N ASP A 182 7.80 23.35 19.18
CA ASP A 182 7.43 24.73 18.90
C ASP A 182 5.92 24.92 18.65
N ASP A 183 5.16 23.81 18.50
CA ASP A 183 3.71 23.86 18.17
C ASP A 183 2.95 22.70 18.79
N ALA A 184 1.66 22.89 19.01
CA ALA A 184 0.75 21.86 19.50
C ALA A 184 -0.57 21.91 18.72
N LYS A 185 -0.97 20.79 18.13
CA LYS A 185 -2.25 20.65 17.40
C LYS A 185 -3.14 19.62 18.03
N THR A 186 -4.41 19.97 18.23
CA THR A 186 -5.43 19.08 18.78
C THR A 186 -6.40 18.68 17.69
N TYR A 187 -6.59 17.36 17.56
CA TYR A 187 -7.52 16.75 16.62
C TYR A 187 -8.68 16.12 17.36
N THR A 188 -9.90 16.52 17.03
CA THR A 188 -11.10 15.91 17.58
C THR A 188 -11.45 14.66 16.78
N ILE A 189 -11.58 13.53 17.47
CA ILE A 189 -11.83 12.23 16.84
C ILE A 189 -13.35 11.99 16.78
N PRO A 190 -13.93 11.74 15.58
CA PRO A 190 -15.33 11.42 15.43
C PRO A 190 -15.72 10.15 16.17
N PHE A 191 -16.97 10.08 16.62
CA PHE A 191 -17.49 8.87 17.25
C PHE A 191 -17.41 7.68 16.28
N GLY A 192 -16.89 6.55 16.75
CA GLY A 192 -16.72 5.33 15.94
C GLY A 192 -15.42 5.24 15.17
N ALA A 193 -14.59 6.29 15.12
CA ALA A 193 -13.28 6.21 14.49
C ALA A 193 -12.31 5.37 15.33
N LYS A 194 -11.49 4.56 14.63
CA LYS A 194 -10.49 3.70 15.26
C LYS A 194 -9.15 4.45 15.34
N LEU A 195 -8.67 4.64 16.56
CA LEU A 195 -7.31 5.17 16.78
C LEU A 195 -6.26 4.13 16.36
N LYS A 196 -5.26 4.55 15.58
CA LYS A 196 -4.09 3.74 15.22
C LYS A 196 -2.89 4.01 16.11
N VAL A 197 -2.98 5.00 16.97
CA VAL A 197 -1.91 5.50 17.83
C VAL A 197 -2.26 5.35 19.30
N LYS A 198 -1.25 5.28 20.15
CA LYS A 198 -1.38 5.19 21.61
C LYS A 198 -0.83 6.45 22.25
N ASP A 199 -1.25 6.68 23.49
CA ASP A 199 -0.70 7.76 24.29
C ASP A 199 0.82 7.61 24.46
N GLY A 200 1.55 8.68 24.24
CA GLY A 200 3.01 8.70 24.31
C GLY A 200 3.76 8.33 23.03
N ASP A 201 3.07 7.87 21.97
CA ASP A 201 3.71 7.55 20.69
C ASP A 201 4.33 8.78 20.03
N LYS A 202 5.40 8.58 19.27
CA LYS A 202 5.99 9.61 18.40
C LYS A 202 5.49 9.39 16.98
N ILE A 203 4.99 10.45 16.39
CA ILE A 203 4.49 10.42 14.99
C ILE A 203 5.19 11.48 14.15
N SER A 204 5.19 11.22 12.84
CA SER A 204 5.65 12.18 11.84
C SER A 204 4.45 12.80 11.11
N ALA A 205 4.65 13.98 10.55
CA ALA A 205 3.65 14.63 9.71
C ALA A 205 3.22 13.70 8.55
N GLY A 206 1.90 13.65 8.29
CA GLY A 206 1.30 12.74 7.31
C GLY A 206 0.89 11.36 7.84
N GLN A 207 1.20 11.02 9.09
CA GLN A 207 0.75 9.76 9.71
C GLN A 207 -0.72 9.84 10.16
N PRO A 208 -1.55 8.77 9.86
CA PRO A 208 -2.94 8.69 10.28
C PRO A 208 -3.10 8.20 11.71
#